data_690a25c2aea5bf485c2d360efe3eff6b
#
_entry.id   690a25c2aea5bf485c2d360efe3eff6b
#
_cell.length_a   1.000
_cell.length_b   1.000
_cell.length_c   1.000
_cell.angle_alpha   90.00
_cell.angle_beta   90.00
_cell.angle_gamma   90.00
#
_symmetry.space_group_name_H-M   'P 1'
#
loop_
_entity.id
_entity.type
_entity.pdbx_description
1 polymer ?
#
loop_
_entity_poly.entity_id
_entity_poly.type
_entity_poly.pdbx_seq_one_letter_code
_entity_poly.pdbx_strand_id
1 'polypeptide(L)'
;MDGFFGFVKKLACGFEKEGVDYAFTGALAASFYGVPRTTVDVDIIVAVSSKEAKTKLVSALRLAGLQVDEKRIDDALTSGYKIATFKCKTSPYTVDVILSDSIKKRTGNIADLTTYLQPAEDLILAKLRMIKATIPRERAIKDEEDVRAIMRFTKVDKEAIQKQAKKDKTLEIWKTFSES
;
A
#
# COMPACT_ATOMS: atom_id res chain seq x y z
N MET A 1 -17.25 19.20 1.61
CA MET A 1 -15.93 18.55 1.36
C MET A 1 -16.00 17.13 1.88
N ASP A 2 -15.76 16.16 1.01
CA ASP A 2 -15.70 14.78 1.47
C ASP A 2 -14.46 14.62 2.36
N GLY A 3 -14.62 14.06 3.55
CA GLY A 3 -13.51 13.73 4.43
C GLY A 3 -12.59 12.65 3.82
N PHE A 4 -11.56 12.25 4.55
CA PHE A 4 -10.57 11.25 4.09
C PHE A 4 -11.22 9.96 3.56
N PHE A 5 -12.19 9.39 4.27
CA PHE A 5 -12.87 8.17 3.82
C PHE A 5 -13.73 8.37 2.56
N GLY A 6 -14.30 9.56 2.37
CA GLY A 6 -15.00 9.91 1.11
C GLY A 6 -14.02 9.92 -0.07
N PHE A 7 -12.80 10.41 0.15
CA PHE A 7 -11.74 10.35 -0.86
C PHE A 7 -11.29 8.91 -1.16
N VAL A 8 -11.06 8.08 -0.14
CA VAL A 8 -10.75 6.64 -0.29
C VAL A 8 -11.84 5.92 -1.09
N LYS A 9 -13.12 6.21 -0.80
CA LYS A 9 -14.26 5.64 -1.53
C LYS A 9 -14.27 6.05 -3.00
N LYS A 10 -13.95 7.31 -3.31
CA LYS A 10 -13.84 7.77 -4.71
C LYS A 10 -12.72 7.04 -5.47
N LEU A 11 -11.57 6.82 -4.83
CA LEU A 11 -10.46 6.03 -5.39
C LEU A 11 -10.91 4.60 -5.70
N ALA A 12 -11.47 3.89 -4.72
CA ALA A 12 -11.93 2.52 -4.90
C ALA A 12 -12.97 2.41 -6.02
N CYS A 13 -14.00 3.27 -6.02
CA CYS A 13 -15.02 3.30 -7.06
C CYS A 13 -14.42 3.58 -8.45
N GLY A 14 -13.43 4.47 -8.55
CA GLY A 14 -12.73 4.74 -9.81
C GLY A 14 -11.98 3.53 -10.33
N PHE A 15 -11.26 2.84 -9.45
CA PHE A 15 -10.52 1.63 -9.81
C PHE A 15 -11.43 0.48 -10.22
N GLU A 16 -12.51 0.24 -9.50
CA GLU A 16 -13.49 -0.80 -9.84
C GLU A 16 -14.19 -0.51 -11.18
N LYS A 17 -14.59 0.75 -11.40
CA LYS A 17 -15.24 1.17 -12.64
C LYS A 17 -14.36 0.96 -13.87
N GLU A 18 -13.07 1.24 -13.77
CA GLU A 18 -12.10 1.08 -14.85
C GLU A 18 -11.52 -0.34 -14.93
N GLY A 19 -11.86 -1.22 -13.98
CA GLY A 19 -11.33 -2.59 -13.92
C GLY A 19 -9.83 -2.61 -13.63
N VAL A 20 -9.36 -1.73 -12.76
CA VAL A 20 -7.97 -1.69 -12.30
C VAL A 20 -7.76 -2.76 -11.22
N ASP A 21 -6.71 -3.56 -11.34
CA ASP A 21 -6.33 -4.51 -10.30
C ASP A 21 -5.48 -3.79 -9.24
N TYR A 22 -6.04 -3.61 -8.04
CA TYR A 22 -5.47 -2.80 -6.96
C TYR A 22 -5.65 -3.39 -5.58
N ALA A 23 -4.84 -2.92 -4.63
CA ALA A 23 -5.03 -3.13 -3.20
C ALA A 23 -4.50 -1.92 -2.41
N PHE A 24 -5.26 -1.46 -1.42
CA PHE A 24 -4.75 -0.49 -0.45
C PHE A 24 -3.67 -1.11 0.42
N THR A 25 -2.65 -0.34 0.74
CA THR A 25 -1.50 -0.74 1.57
C THR A 25 -1.18 0.34 2.61
N GLY A 26 0.02 0.36 3.15
CA GLY A 26 0.51 1.38 4.05
C GLY A 26 -0.32 1.55 5.32
N ALA A 27 -0.55 2.81 5.71
CA ALA A 27 -1.28 3.14 6.94
C ALA A 27 -2.74 2.69 6.90
N LEU A 28 -3.39 2.71 5.73
CA LEU A 28 -4.79 2.32 5.59
C LEU A 28 -4.98 0.81 5.81
N ALA A 29 -4.12 0.00 5.21
CA ALA A 29 -4.12 -1.45 5.44
C ALA A 29 -3.71 -1.79 6.88
N ALA A 30 -2.71 -1.10 7.45
CA ALA A 30 -2.33 -1.29 8.84
C ALA A 30 -3.49 -1.01 9.80
N SER A 31 -4.28 0.05 9.54
CA SER A 31 -5.48 0.36 10.34
C SER A 31 -6.52 -0.75 10.29
N PHE A 32 -6.71 -1.38 9.13
CA PHE A 32 -7.58 -2.56 9.01
C PHE A 32 -7.09 -3.74 9.87
N TYR A 33 -5.78 -3.93 10.00
CA TYR A 33 -5.18 -4.97 10.82
C TYR A 33 -5.02 -4.60 12.30
N GLY A 34 -5.66 -3.53 12.77
CA GLY A 34 -5.72 -3.16 14.18
C GLY A 34 -4.69 -2.13 14.63
N VAL A 35 -4.00 -1.45 13.70
CA VAL A 35 -3.07 -0.37 14.01
C VAL A 35 -3.79 0.97 13.95
N PRO A 36 -4.17 1.61 15.08
CA PRO A 36 -4.82 2.92 15.04
C PRO A 36 -3.87 3.97 14.47
N ARG A 37 -4.17 4.51 13.28
CA ARG A 37 -3.37 5.57 12.64
C ARG A 37 -4.25 6.57 11.93
N THR A 38 -3.82 7.82 11.99
CA THR A 38 -4.30 8.88 11.11
C THR A 38 -3.31 9.06 9.97
N THR A 39 -3.83 9.27 8.77
CA THR A 39 -3.02 9.58 7.59
C THR A 39 -3.77 10.54 6.67
N VAL A 40 -3.03 11.29 5.88
CA VAL A 40 -3.55 12.10 4.77
C VAL A 40 -3.10 11.53 3.42
N ASP A 41 -2.18 10.57 3.46
CA ASP A 41 -1.64 9.90 2.29
C ASP A 41 -2.31 8.52 2.15
N VAL A 42 -2.65 8.16 0.93
CA VAL A 42 -3.23 6.86 0.58
C VAL A 42 -2.21 6.09 -0.24
N ASP A 43 -1.75 4.97 0.28
CA ASP A 43 -0.84 4.05 -0.42
C ASP A 43 -1.65 2.96 -1.13
N ILE A 44 -1.41 2.75 -2.42
CA ILE A 44 -2.11 1.76 -3.25
C ILE A 44 -1.11 0.99 -4.09
N ILE A 45 -1.18 -0.34 -4.07
CA ILE A 45 -0.46 -1.18 -5.01
C ILE A 45 -1.39 -1.45 -6.20
N VAL A 46 -0.86 -1.29 -7.41
CA VAL A 46 -1.61 -1.49 -8.66
C VAL A 46 -0.81 -2.40 -9.60
N ALA A 47 -1.49 -3.39 -10.19
CA ALA A 47 -0.91 -4.22 -11.23
C ALA A 47 -0.94 -3.48 -12.58
N VAL A 48 0.24 -3.22 -13.15
CA VAL A 48 0.39 -2.57 -14.46
C VAL A 48 1.31 -3.42 -15.34
N SER A 49 0.76 -4.44 -15.97
CA SER A 49 1.49 -5.38 -16.84
C SER A 49 1.37 -5.05 -18.33
N SER A 50 0.55 -4.07 -18.71
CA SER A 50 0.29 -3.70 -20.10
C SER A 50 -0.01 -2.22 -20.27
N LYS A 51 0.06 -1.73 -21.51
CA LYS A 51 -0.33 -0.37 -21.87
C LYS A 51 -1.83 -0.11 -21.56
N GLU A 52 -2.67 -1.11 -21.73
CA GLU A 52 -4.09 -1.02 -21.41
C GLU A 52 -4.29 -0.83 -19.90
N ALA A 53 -3.59 -1.62 -19.05
CA ALA A 53 -3.64 -1.48 -17.60
C ALA A 53 -3.20 -0.08 -17.15
N LYS A 54 -2.15 0.50 -17.78
CA LYS A 54 -1.74 1.88 -17.55
C LYS A 54 -2.86 2.87 -17.90
N THR A 55 -3.51 2.71 -19.05
CA THR A 55 -4.60 3.59 -19.47
C THR A 55 -5.77 3.55 -18.49
N LYS A 56 -6.16 2.37 -18.02
CA LYS A 56 -7.20 2.18 -17.00
C LYS A 56 -6.83 2.87 -15.69
N LEU A 57 -5.57 2.71 -15.24
CA LEU A 57 -5.07 3.40 -14.05
C LEU A 57 -5.17 4.92 -14.17
N VAL A 58 -4.72 5.50 -15.28
CA VAL A 58 -4.80 6.95 -15.53
C VAL A 58 -6.24 7.44 -15.48
N SER A 59 -7.17 6.73 -16.14
CA SER A 59 -8.59 7.05 -16.12
C SER A 59 -9.16 7.01 -14.70
N ALA A 60 -8.90 5.94 -13.94
CA ALA A 60 -9.37 5.77 -12.58
C ALA A 60 -8.88 6.89 -11.63
N LEU A 61 -7.60 7.24 -11.72
CA LEU A 61 -7.02 8.32 -10.91
C LEU A 61 -7.67 9.68 -11.25
N ARG A 62 -7.91 9.96 -12.53
CA ARG A 62 -8.61 11.19 -12.97
C ARG A 62 -10.05 11.24 -12.48
N LEU A 63 -10.78 10.10 -12.53
CA LEU A 63 -12.13 9.98 -12.00
C LEU A 63 -12.19 10.26 -10.49
N ALA A 64 -11.16 9.86 -9.75
CA ALA A 64 -11.02 10.15 -8.33
C ALA A 64 -10.66 11.62 -8.02
N GLY A 65 -10.43 12.46 -9.03
CA GLY A 65 -10.14 13.89 -8.88
C GLY A 65 -8.66 14.22 -8.69
N LEU A 66 -7.76 13.30 -9.05
CA LEU A 66 -6.31 13.53 -8.96
C LEU A 66 -5.74 14.33 -10.15
N GLN A 67 -4.65 15.03 -9.90
CA GLN A 67 -3.83 15.66 -10.93
C GLN A 67 -2.85 14.60 -11.46
N VAL A 68 -3.17 14.01 -12.62
CA VAL A 68 -2.40 12.90 -13.19
C VAL A 68 -1.46 13.40 -14.27
N ASP A 69 -0.17 13.32 -14.00
CA ASP A 69 0.92 13.42 -14.97
C ASP A 69 1.35 12.00 -15.35
N GLU A 70 1.03 11.59 -16.58
CA GLU A 70 1.32 10.23 -17.07
C GLU A 70 2.82 9.93 -17.14
N LYS A 71 3.65 10.96 -17.33
CA LYS A 71 5.10 10.81 -17.34
C LYS A 71 5.62 10.24 -16.02
N ARG A 72 5.00 10.60 -14.87
CA ARG A 72 5.39 10.03 -13.57
C ARG A 72 5.17 8.53 -13.49
N ILE A 73 4.10 8.02 -14.15
CA ILE A 73 3.85 6.57 -14.23
C ILE A 73 4.91 5.91 -15.12
N ASP A 74 5.24 6.52 -16.27
CA ASP A 74 6.26 5.99 -17.18
C ASP A 74 7.64 5.96 -16.52
N ASP A 75 8.02 7.04 -15.83
CA ASP A 75 9.26 7.12 -15.09
C ASP A 75 9.31 6.06 -13.96
N ALA A 76 8.20 5.84 -13.25
CA ALA A 76 8.12 4.82 -12.21
C ALA A 76 8.15 3.39 -12.77
N LEU A 77 7.58 3.13 -13.94
CA LEU A 77 7.63 1.82 -14.61
C LEU A 77 9.05 1.46 -15.08
N THR A 78 9.84 2.46 -15.48
CA THR A 78 11.19 2.27 -16.04
C THR A 78 12.28 2.38 -14.97
N SER A 79 12.02 3.05 -13.85
CA SER A 79 12.97 3.21 -12.75
C SER A 79 12.98 2.00 -11.81
N GLY A 80 14.04 1.87 -11.00
CA GLY A 80 14.07 0.93 -9.88
C GLY A 80 13.13 1.29 -8.73
N TYR A 81 12.60 2.52 -8.72
CA TYR A 81 11.68 3.05 -7.71
C TYR A 81 10.27 3.15 -8.29
N LYS A 82 9.50 2.09 -8.13
CA LYS A 82 8.19 1.91 -8.77
C LYS A 82 7.04 2.64 -8.05
N ILE A 83 7.24 3.90 -7.64
CA ILE A 83 6.20 4.71 -6.98
C ILE A 83 5.96 6.00 -7.73
N ALA A 84 4.68 6.31 -7.97
CA ALA A 84 4.23 7.57 -8.54
C ALA A 84 3.25 8.26 -7.58
N THR A 85 3.56 9.50 -7.17
CA THR A 85 2.74 10.30 -6.25
C THR A 85 1.85 11.28 -6.99
N PHE A 86 0.56 11.30 -6.64
CA PHE A 86 -0.44 12.21 -7.19
C PHE A 86 -1.16 12.99 -6.09
N LYS A 87 -1.49 14.25 -6.37
CA LYS A 87 -2.22 15.14 -5.45
C LYS A 87 -3.68 15.26 -5.87
N CYS A 88 -4.57 15.31 -4.90
CA CYS A 88 -5.97 15.65 -5.15
C CYS A 88 -6.09 17.14 -5.51
N LYS A 89 -7.00 17.47 -6.43
CA LYS A 89 -7.23 18.85 -6.89
C LYS A 89 -7.90 19.74 -5.84
N THR A 90 -8.71 19.14 -4.97
CA THR A 90 -9.67 19.86 -4.10
C THR A 90 -9.49 19.57 -2.62
N SER A 91 -8.48 18.77 -2.25
CA SER A 91 -8.20 18.40 -0.87
C SER A 91 -6.70 18.24 -0.64
N PRO A 92 -6.24 18.21 0.62
CA PRO A 92 -4.82 18.02 0.94
C PRO A 92 -4.32 16.59 0.73
N TYR A 93 -5.19 15.67 0.30
CA TYR A 93 -4.85 14.25 0.20
C TYR A 93 -3.93 13.95 -0.97
N THR A 94 -3.02 13.01 -0.75
CA THR A 94 -2.12 12.48 -1.76
C THR A 94 -2.32 10.97 -1.93
N VAL A 95 -1.92 10.47 -3.09
CA VAL A 95 -1.95 9.03 -3.38
C VAL A 95 -0.58 8.61 -3.87
N ASP A 96 0.03 7.65 -3.19
CA ASP A 96 1.23 6.96 -3.62
C ASP A 96 0.83 5.66 -4.31
N VAL A 97 1.03 5.62 -5.62
CA VAL A 97 0.75 4.45 -6.46
C VAL A 97 2.02 3.64 -6.62
N ILE A 98 2.04 2.46 -6.00
CA ILE A 98 3.12 1.49 -6.10
C ILE A 98 2.81 0.55 -7.28
N LEU A 99 3.64 0.61 -8.32
CA LEU A 99 3.45 -0.18 -9.54
C LEU A 99 4.08 -1.56 -9.38
N SER A 100 3.33 -2.60 -9.74
CA SER A 100 3.75 -4.00 -9.69
C SER A 100 3.29 -4.74 -10.93
N ASP A 101 3.93 -5.84 -11.27
CA ASP A 101 3.50 -6.71 -12.38
C ASP A 101 2.28 -7.56 -11.98
N SER A 102 2.16 -7.87 -10.69
CA SER A 102 1.05 -8.62 -10.11
C SER A 102 0.86 -8.22 -8.65
N ILE A 103 -0.33 -8.41 -8.12
CA ILE A 103 -0.65 -8.13 -6.72
C ILE A 103 -1.35 -9.30 -6.06
N LYS A 104 -1.11 -9.45 -4.77
CA LYS A 104 -1.95 -10.25 -3.88
C LYS A 104 -2.88 -9.33 -3.14
N LYS A 105 -4.14 -9.72 -3.01
CA LYS A 105 -5.15 -8.93 -2.33
C LYS A 105 -6.14 -9.78 -1.57
N ARG A 106 -6.73 -9.21 -0.54
CA ARG A 106 -7.86 -9.77 0.19
C ARG A 106 -8.97 -8.73 0.28
N THR A 107 -10.19 -9.19 0.33
CA THR A 107 -11.35 -8.33 0.59
C THR A 107 -11.37 -7.96 2.08
N GLY A 108 -11.69 -6.70 2.36
CA GLY A 108 -11.89 -6.19 3.72
C GLY A 108 -12.77 -4.95 3.72
N ASN A 109 -13.19 -4.52 4.91
CA ASN A 109 -14.00 -3.32 5.09
C ASN A 109 -13.20 -2.21 5.74
N ILE A 110 -13.18 -1.04 5.11
CA ILE A 110 -12.63 0.19 5.66
C ILE A 110 -13.81 1.15 5.85
N ALA A 111 -14.16 1.46 7.09
CA ALA A 111 -15.42 2.11 7.43
C ALA A 111 -16.58 1.34 6.74
N ASP A 112 -17.39 2.00 5.93
CA ASP A 112 -18.53 1.39 5.22
C ASP A 112 -18.19 0.94 3.79
N LEU A 113 -16.90 0.85 3.45
CA LEU A 113 -16.43 0.49 2.12
C LEU A 113 -15.84 -0.92 2.10
N THR A 114 -16.47 -1.84 1.37
CA THR A 114 -15.85 -3.13 1.01
C THR A 114 -14.86 -2.90 -0.12
N THR A 115 -13.60 -3.27 0.07
CA THR A 115 -12.53 -3.01 -0.89
C THR A 115 -11.41 -4.04 -0.78
N TYR A 116 -10.33 -3.86 -1.54
CA TYR A 116 -9.18 -4.75 -1.55
C TYR A 116 -8.03 -4.16 -0.74
N LEU A 117 -7.41 -5.02 0.06
CA LEU A 117 -6.28 -4.70 0.93
C LEU A 117 -5.12 -5.65 0.66
N GLN A 118 -3.91 -5.17 0.82
CA GLN A 118 -2.73 -6.02 0.85
C GLN A 118 -2.84 -7.02 2.01
N PRO A 119 -2.55 -8.33 1.80
CA PRO A 119 -2.52 -9.32 2.88
C PRO A 119 -1.56 -8.91 4.01
N ALA A 120 -1.87 -9.31 5.24
CA ALA A 120 -1.08 -8.93 6.42
C ALA A 120 0.39 -9.36 6.31
N GLU A 121 0.63 -10.57 5.80
CA GLU A 121 1.97 -11.11 5.57
C GLU A 121 2.77 -10.26 4.60
N ASP A 122 2.16 -9.87 3.46
CA ASP A 122 2.84 -9.05 2.45
C ASP A 122 3.06 -7.61 2.97
N LEU A 123 2.14 -7.06 3.78
CA LEU A 123 2.31 -5.77 4.44
C LEU A 123 3.47 -5.81 5.46
N ILE A 124 3.56 -6.85 6.28
CA ILE A 124 4.70 -7.06 7.19
C ILE A 124 6.00 -7.11 6.39
N LEU A 125 6.08 -7.91 5.34
CA LEU A 125 7.28 -8.03 4.50
C LEU A 125 7.68 -6.69 3.87
N ALA A 126 6.71 -5.89 3.40
CA ALA A 126 6.98 -4.55 2.90
C ALA A 126 7.60 -3.66 3.99
N LYS A 127 7.05 -3.69 5.21
CA LYS A 127 7.59 -2.92 6.35
C LYS A 127 8.99 -3.40 6.77
N LEU A 128 9.26 -4.70 6.77
CA LEU A 128 10.61 -5.22 7.03
C LEU A 128 11.65 -4.68 6.02
N ARG A 129 11.26 -4.55 4.74
CA ARG A 129 12.13 -3.94 3.72
C ARG A 129 12.35 -2.45 3.98
N MET A 130 11.29 -1.72 4.40
CA MET A 130 11.40 -0.31 4.78
C MET A 130 12.30 -0.12 6.00
N ILE A 131 12.13 -0.92 7.06
CA ILE A 131 12.99 -0.91 8.25
C ILE A 131 14.45 -1.12 7.86
N LYS A 132 14.73 -2.09 6.97
CA LYS A 132 16.08 -2.36 6.46
C LYS A 132 16.67 -1.18 5.70
N ALA A 133 15.87 -0.52 4.88
CA ALA A 133 16.32 0.60 4.04
C ALA A 133 16.43 1.93 4.80
N THR A 134 15.81 2.06 5.98
CA THR A 134 15.76 3.31 6.74
C THR A 134 17.02 3.51 7.56
N ILE A 135 17.72 4.63 7.32
CA ILE A 135 18.92 5.05 8.04
C ILE A 135 18.74 6.52 8.48
N PRO A 136 18.97 6.87 9.75
CA PRO A 136 19.25 5.96 10.88
C PRO A 136 18.02 5.15 11.28
N ARG A 137 18.24 4.01 11.95
CA ARG A 137 17.18 3.03 12.27
C ARG A 137 16.08 3.60 13.18
N GLU A 138 16.38 4.61 13.98
CA GLU A 138 15.41 5.29 14.86
C GLU A 138 14.23 5.88 14.06
N ARG A 139 14.41 6.15 12.78
CA ARG A 139 13.33 6.62 11.88
C ARG A 139 12.37 5.51 11.46
N ALA A 140 12.74 4.25 11.67
CA ALA A 140 11.91 3.09 11.34
C ALA A 140 10.91 2.70 12.45
N ILE A 141 10.89 3.40 13.59
CA ILE A 141 10.05 3.08 14.76
C ILE A 141 8.59 2.86 14.37
N LYS A 142 8.03 3.70 13.50
CA LYS A 142 6.64 3.56 13.05
C LYS A 142 6.38 2.24 12.33
N ASP A 143 7.30 1.81 11.47
CA ASP A 143 7.16 0.54 10.74
C ASP A 143 7.35 -0.65 11.69
N GLU A 144 8.22 -0.54 12.69
CA GLU A 144 8.40 -1.56 13.73
C GLU A 144 7.14 -1.70 14.60
N GLU A 145 6.54 -0.57 15.02
CA GLU A 145 5.29 -0.55 15.77
C GLU A 145 4.14 -1.16 14.97
N ASP A 146 4.04 -0.83 13.68
CA ASP A 146 3.05 -1.40 12.79
C ASP A 146 3.19 -2.94 12.69
N VAL A 147 4.42 -3.46 12.53
CA VAL A 147 4.66 -4.91 12.49
C VAL A 147 4.21 -5.58 13.78
N ARG A 148 4.60 -5.04 14.95
CA ARG A 148 4.18 -5.58 16.26
C ARG A 148 2.68 -5.58 16.43
N ALA A 149 2.01 -4.48 16.05
CA ALA A 149 0.56 -4.37 16.18
C ALA A 149 -0.18 -5.32 15.23
N ILE A 150 0.25 -5.43 13.97
CA ILE A 150 -0.34 -6.39 13.02
C ILE A 150 -0.22 -7.82 13.57
N MET A 151 0.94 -8.22 14.06
CA MET A 151 1.16 -9.56 14.63
C MET A 151 0.33 -9.80 15.91
N ARG A 152 0.06 -8.75 16.69
CA ARG A 152 -0.74 -8.85 17.92
C ARG A 152 -2.23 -9.02 17.64
N PHE A 153 -2.76 -8.33 16.63
CA PHE A 153 -4.20 -8.26 16.38
C PHE A 153 -4.66 -9.11 15.20
N THR A 154 -3.73 -9.68 14.43
CA THR A 154 -4.06 -10.47 13.24
C THR A 154 -3.28 -11.79 13.27
N LYS A 155 -3.99 -12.89 13.00
CA LYS A 155 -3.33 -14.19 12.80
C LYS A 155 -2.61 -14.17 11.46
N VAL A 156 -1.29 -14.38 11.48
CA VAL A 156 -0.43 -14.40 10.31
C VAL A 156 0.30 -15.73 10.16
N ASP A 157 0.64 -16.09 8.93
CA ASP A 157 1.49 -17.25 8.64
C ASP A 157 2.97 -16.86 8.84
N LYS A 158 3.48 -17.13 10.05
CA LYS A 158 4.87 -16.83 10.44
C LYS A 158 5.90 -17.58 9.58
N GLU A 159 5.59 -18.82 9.16
CA GLU A 159 6.50 -19.62 8.33
C GLU A 159 6.63 -19.03 6.91
N ALA A 160 5.49 -18.63 6.31
CA ALA A 160 5.50 -17.95 5.03
C ALA A 160 6.28 -16.63 5.08
N ILE A 161 6.09 -15.82 6.14
CA ILE A 161 6.84 -14.58 6.35
C ILE A 161 8.34 -14.89 6.48
N GLN A 162 8.73 -15.85 7.31
CA GLN A 162 10.14 -16.23 7.52
C GLN A 162 10.81 -16.67 6.22
N LYS A 163 10.13 -17.52 5.45
CA LYS A 163 10.61 -18.00 4.15
C LYS A 163 10.87 -16.85 3.17
N GLN A 164 9.96 -15.89 3.10
CA GLN A 164 10.10 -14.73 2.22
C GLN A 164 11.13 -13.73 2.76
N ALA A 165 11.16 -13.47 4.08
CA ALA A 165 12.14 -12.59 4.72
C ALA A 165 13.58 -13.05 4.49
N LYS A 166 13.82 -14.38 4.41
CA LYS A 166 15.13 -14.94 4.04
C LYS A 166 15.52 -14.53 2.62
N LYS A 167 14.60 -14.60 1.65
CA LYS A 167 14.86 -14.19 0.26
C LYS A 167 15.10 -12.68 0.16
N ASP A 168 14.35 -11.88 0.92
CA ASP A 168 14.43 -10.43 0.94
C ASP A 168 15.64 -9.92 1.75
N LYS A 169 16.41 -10.83 2.38
CA LYS A 169 17.52 -10.51 3.29
C LYS A 169 17.08 -9.62 4.47
N THR A 170 15.88 -9.87 5.00
CA THR A 170 15.28 -9.20 6.18
C THR A 170 15.05 -10.17 7.34
N LEU A 171 15.59 -11.39 7.26
CA LEU A 171 15.36 -12.45 8.26
C LEU A 171 15.77 -12.03 9.67
N GLU A 172 16.92 -11.39 9.83
CA GLU A 172 17.39 -10.96 11.16
C GLU A 172 16.47 -9.89 11.78
N ILE A 173 15.92 -9.01 10.94
CA ILE A 173 14.90 -8.06 11.39
C ILE A 173 13.62 -8.80 11.79
N TRP A 174 13.17 -9.78 10.98
CA TRP A 174 12.00 -10.58 11.30
C TRP A 174 12.11 -11.32 12.64
N LYS A 175 13.25 -11.91 12.93
CA LYS A 175 13.50 -12.61 14.21
C LYS A 175 13.23 -11.72 15.43
N THR A 176 13.55 -10.43 15.37
CA THR A 176 13.30 -9.49 16.49
C THR A 176 11.82 -9.31 16.83
N PHE A 177 10.91 -9.71 15.93
CA PHE A 177 9.46 -9.67 16.13
C PHE A 177 8.86 -11.04 16.42
N SER A 178 9.41 -12.10 15.84
CA SER A 178 8.82 -13.46 15.92
C SER A 178 9.21 -14.21 17.17
N GLU A 179 10.30 -13.83 17.84
CA GLU A 179 10.85 -14.43 19.06
C GLU A 179 10.47 -13.64 20.34
N SER A 180 9.77 -12.51 20.16
CA SER A 180 9.20 -11.70 21.25
C SER A 180 7.76 -12.11 21.49
#